data_932fa3f1c0a90eb9ff894886d78936f1
#
_entry.id   932fa3f1c0a90eb9ff894886d78936f1
#
_cell.length_a   1.000
_cell.length_b   1.000
_cell.length_c   1.000
_cell.angle_alpha   90.00
_cell.angle_beta   90.00
_cell.angle_gamma   90.00
#
_symmetry.space_group_name_H-M   'P 1'
#
loop_
_entity.id
_entity.type
_entity.pdbx_description
1 polymer ?
#
loop_
_entity_poly.entity_id
_entity_poly.type
_entity_poly.pdbx_seq_one_letter_code
_entity_poly.pdbx_strand_id
1 'polypeptide(L)'
;MIAARSSLAKKKGLMMANNVGIIDQDYCGENDELALMLYNFTDAPVTIEKGERLAQGIFVKIEKGNWNEVENMGSESRGGFGTTGQF
;
A
#
# COMPACT_ATOMS: atom_id res chain seq x y z
N MET A 1 -5.25 -5.79 2.68
CA MET A 1 -5.04 -4.41 2.23
C MET A 1 -5.51 -3.44 3.29
N ILE A 2 -4.73 -2.43 3.53
CA ILE A 2 -5.08 -1.37 4.48
C ILE A 2 -5.36 -0.11 3.68
N ALA A 3 -6.51 0.47 3.88
CA ALA A 3 -6.90 1.70 3.20
C ALA A 3 -7.34 2.75 4.22
N ALA A 4 -7.20 4.00 3.87
CA ALA A 4 -7.66 5.07 4.74
C ALA A 4 -9.17 5.06 4.84
N ARG A 5 -9.67 5.45 6.01
CA ARG A 5 -11.10 5.73 6.15
C ARG A 5 -11.42 7.00 5.40
N SER A 6 -12.64 7.10 4.90
CA SER A 6 -13.06 8.26 4.12
C SER A 6 -12.92 9.58 4.88
N SER A 7 -12.94 9.54 6.19
CA SER A 7 -12.86 10.72 7.02
C SER A 7 -11.44 11.11 7.41
N LEU A 8 -10.44 10.30 7.07
CA LEU A 8 -9.07 10.56 7.53
C LEU A 8 -8.55 11.92 7.08
N ALA A 9 -8.60 12.18 5.80
CA ALA A 9 -8.12 13.46 5.26
C ALA A 9 -9.00 14.61 5.70
N LYS A 10 -10.30 14.40 5.68
CA LYS A 10 -11.26 15.47 5.93
C LYS A 10 -11.27 15.93 7.39
N LYS A 11 -11.19 15.00 8.33
CA LYS A 11 -11.28 15.32 9.74
C LYS A 11 -9.94 15.52 10.42
N LYS A 12 -8.92 14.83 9.94
CA LYS A 12 -7.62 14.82 10.58
C LYS A 12 -6.54 15.56 9.79
N GLY A 13 -6.75 15.78 8.51
CA GLY A 13 -5.69 16.35 7.68
C GLY A 13 -4.53 15.39 7.48
N LEU A 14 -4.81 14.11 7.51
CA LEU A 14 -3.80 13.06 7.32
C LEU A 14 -4.13 12.25 6.09
N MET A 15 -3.11 11.71 5.48
CA MET A 15 -3.27 10.77 4.38
C MET A 15 -2.26 9.64 4.54
N MET A 16 -2.54 8.50 3.96
CA MET A 16 -1.58 7.41 3.96
C MET A 16 -0.53 7.69 2.89
N ALA A 17 0.72 7.73 3.32
CA ALA A 17 1.83 8.07 2.44
C ALA A 17 2.06 7.05 1.34
N ASN A 18 1.67 5.82 1.56
CA ASN A 18 1.79 4.73 0.59
C ASN A 18 0.48 4.42 -0.14
N ASN A 19 -0.50 5.28 -0.06
CA ASN A 19 -1.84 5.14 -0.63
C ASN A 19 -2.62 4.00 0.00
N VAL A 20 -2.28 2.75 -0.32
CA VAL A 20 -2.83 1.58 0.34
C VAL A 20 -1.69 0.70 0.80
N GLY A 21 -1.89 0.01 1.90
CA GLY A 21 -0.93 -0.95 2.39
C GLY A 21 -1.30 -2.34 1.92
N ILE A 22 -0.38 -3.00 1.25
CA ILE A 22 -0.56 -4.39 0.82
C ILE A 22 0.14 -5.27 1.83
N ILE A 23 -0.59 -6.22 2.36
CA ILE A 23 -0.06 -7.14 3.37
C ILE A 23 -0.11 -8.53 2.79
N ASP A 24 1.06 -9.13 2.64
CA ASP A 24 1.17 -10.47 2.11
C ASP A 24 0.65 -11.50 3.11
N GLN A 25 0.19 -12.61 2.58
CA GLN A 25 -0.30 -13.69 3.42
C GLN A 25 0.78 -14.27 4.34
N ASP A 26 2.04 -14.07 4.01
CA ASP A 26 3.15 -14.55 4.81
C ASP A 26 3.51 -13.63 5.97
N TYR A 27 2.91 -12.46 6.04
CA TYR A 27 3.15 -11.52 7.11
C TYR A 27 2.22 -11.82 8.28
N CYS A 28 2.55 -12.84 9.03
CA CYS A 28 1.67 -13.33 10.08
C CYS A 28 2.42 -13.84 11.32
N GLY A 29 3.66 -13.43 11.51
CA GLY A 29 4.43 -13.81 12.69
C GLY A 29 3.92 -13.12 13.95
N GLU A 30 4.24 -13.68 15.11
CA GLU A 30 3.79 -13.13 16.38
C GLU A 30 4.24 -11.69 16.61
N ASN A 31 5.40 -11.33 16.07
CA ASN A 31 5.96 -10.00 16.26
C ASN A 31 5.70 -9.09 15.07
N ASP A 32 4.92 -9.54 14.11
CA ASP A 32 4.60 -8.74 12.95
C ASP A 32 3.44 -7.81 13.28
N GLU A 33 3.71 -6.53 13.27
CA GLU A 33 2.71 -5.51 13.55
C GLU A 33 2.34 -4.77 12.29
N LEU A 34 1.09 -4.36 12.20
CA LEU A 34 0.63 -3.50 11.12
C LEU A 34 0.85 -2.06 11.55
N ALA A 35 1.57 -1.33 10.72
CA ALA A 35 1.84 0.07 10.98
C ALA A 35 1.25 0.93 9.87
N LEU A 36 0.72 2.07 10.24
CA LEU A 36 0.22 3.05 9.28
C LEU A 36 1.31 4.08 9.01
N MET A 37 1.56 4.31 7.74
CA MET A 37 2.48 5.36 7.31
C MET A 37 1.65 6.58 6.95
N LEU A 38 1.61 7.55 7.84
CA LEU A 38 0.74 8.70 7.69
C LEU A 38 1.54 9.97 7.38
N TYR A 39 0.96 10.80 6.55
CA TYR A 39 1.50 12.09 6.21
C TYR A 39 0.53 13.17 6.68
N ASN A 40 1.04 14.10 7.47
CA ASN A 40 0.28 15.27 7.91
C ASN A 40 0.45 16.37 6.88
N PHE A 41 -0.61 16.67 6.15
CA PHE A 41 -0.56 17.71 5.13
C PHE A 41 -1.08 19.06 5.63
N THR A 42 -1.28 19.19 6.94
CA THR A 42 -1.69 20.45 7.55
C THR A 42 -0.46 21.22 8.06
N ASP A 43 -0.66 22.44 8.45
CA ASP A 43 0.41 23.29 9.00
C ASP A 43 0.58 23.15 10.51
N ALA A 44 -0.21 22.33 11.14
CA ALA A 44 -0.22 22.18 12.59
C ALA A 44 -0.07 20.71 12.98
N PRO A 45 0.44 20.47 14.20
CA PRO A 45 0.50 19.10 14.71
C PRO A 45 -0.90 18.47 14.79
N VAL A 46 -0.96 17.19 14.50
CA VAL A 46 -2.21 16.42 14.58
C VAL A 46 -2.00 15.34 15.64
N THR A 47 -2.89 15.33 16.61
CA THR A 47 -2.86 14.34 17.67
C THR A 47 -3.73 13.14 17.31
N ILE A 48 -3.17 11.97 17.47
CA ILE A 48 -3.89 10.71 17.28
C ILE A 48 -4.00 10.04 18.63
N GLU A 49 -5.20 9.74 19.04
CA GLU A 49 -5.43 9.10 20.31
C GLU A 49 -5.50 7.59 20.14
N LYS A 50 -5.12 6.87 21.19
CA LYS A 50 -5.22 5.43 21.20
C LYS A 50 -6.66 5.00 20.98
N GLY A 51 -6.86 4.03 20.10
CA GLY A 51 -8.19 3.54 19.77
C GLY A 51 -8.93 4.32 18.71
N GLU A 52 -8.34 5.39 18.23
CA GLU A 52 -8.94 6.18 17.17
C GLU A 52 -8.92 5.42 15.85
N ARG A 53 -10.01 5.46 15.11
CA ARG A 53 -10.14 4.72 13.84
C ARG A 53 -9.67 5.60 12.70
N LEU A 54 -8.55 5.24 12.10
CA LEU A 54 -7.93 6.02 11.02
C LEU A 54 -7.98 5.31 9.69
N ALA A 55 -7.97 4.00 9.71
CA ALA A 55 -7.88 3.18 8.52
C ALA A 55 -8.76 1.95 8.64
N GLN A 56 -8.85 1.20 7.57
CA GLN A 56 -9.66 -0.02 7.53
C GLN A 56 -8.88 -1.13 6.84
N GLY A 57 -9.05 -2.34 7.34
CA GLY A 57 -8.50 -3.52 6.71
C GLY A 57 -9.52 -4.14 5.77
N ILE A 58 -9.07 -4.54 4.61
CA ILE A 58 -9.90 -5.14 3.58
C ILE A 58 -9.27 -6.44 3.16
N PHE A 59 -10.03 -7.53 3.24
CA PHE A 59 -9.57 -8.82 2.74
C PHE A 59 -9.83 -8.86 1.24
N VAL A 60 -8.80 -9.19 0.50
CA VAL A 60 -8.88 -9.25 -0.96
C VAL A 60 -8.48 -10.64 -1.39
N LYS A 61 -9.36 -11.28 -2.16
CA LYS A 61 -9.04 -12.58 -2.76
C LYS A 61 -8.07 -12.35 -3.90
N ILE A 62 -6.98 -13.09 -3.90
CA ILE A 62 -5.95 -12.94 -4.92
C ILE A 62 -5.74 -14.27 -5.64
N GLU A 63 -5.18 -14.17 -6.82
CA GLU A 63 -4.68 -15.31 -7.56
C GLU A 63 -3.17 -15.21 -7.65
N LYS A 64 -2.50 -16.33 -7.48
CA LYS A 64 -1.06 -16.39 -7.66
C LYS A 64 -0.74 -16.72 -9.09
N GLY A 65 0.03 -15.87 -9.73
CA GLY A 65 0.49 -16.13 -11.08
C GLY A 65 1.80 -16.89 -11.08
N ASN A 66 2.03 -17.61 -12.15
CA ASN A 66 3.33 -18.21 -12.42
C ASN A 66 4.03 -17.37 -13.46
N TRP A 67 5.26 -17.00 -13.14
CA TRP A 67 6.06 -16.20 -14.05
C TRP A 67 6.88 -17.11 -14.95
N ASN A 68 6.75 -16.91 -16.26
CA ASN A 68 7.64 -17.54 -17.22
C ASN A 68 8.62 -16.52 -17.71
N GLU A 69 9.87 -16.72 -17.35
CA GLU A 69 10.94 -15.84 -17.77
C GLU A 69 11.49 -16.33 -19.10
N VAL A 70 11.46 -15.47 -20.11
CA VAL A 70 11.99 -15.79 -21.43
C VAL A 70 13.01 -14.73 -21.82
N GLU A 71 14.07 -15.18 -22.48
CA GLU A 71 15.14 -14.25 -22.90
C GLU A 71 14.71 -13.40 -24.09
N ASN A 72 13.91 -13.94 -24.93
CA ASN A 72 13.47 -13.25 -26.14
C ASN A 72 12.02 -13.56 -26.40
N MET A 73 11.21 -12.54 -26.39
CA MET A 73 9.80 -12.68 -26.61
C MET A 73 9.39 -12.62 -28.08
N GLY A 74 10.36 -12.43 -28.96
CA GLY A 74 10.09 -12.36 -30.39
C GLY A 74 9.42 -11.07 -30.84
N SER A 75 9.33 -10.10 -29.98
CA SER A 75 8.77 -8.80 -30.30
C SER A 75 9.58 -7.72 -29.62
N GLU A 76 9.50 -6.53 -30.17
CA GLU A 76 10.18 -5.40 -29.58
C GLU A 76 9.50 -4.96 -28.28
N SER A 77 10.30 -4.37 -27.43
CA SER A 77 9.77 -3.73 -26.24
C SER A 77 8.86 -2.57 -26.65
N ARG A 78 7.76 -2.46 -25.97
CA ARG A 78 6.82 -1.37 -26.25
C ARG A 78 7.17 -0.08 -25.54
N GLY A 79 8.22 -0.08 -24.77
CA GLY A 79 8.61 1.10 -24.03
C GLY A 79 7.65 1.49 -22.94
N GLY A 80 6.91 0.59 -22.42
CA GLY A 80 5.99 0.88 -21.35
C GLY A 80 6.69 1.12 -20.03
N PHE A 81 5.90 1.41 -19.02
CA PHE A 81 6.38 1.61 -17.68
C PHE A 81 7.10 0.37 -17.18
N GLY A 82 8.25 0.56 -16.61
CA GLY A 82 9.04 -0.56 -16.13
C GLY A 82 9.93 -1.20 -17.18
N THR A 83 9.76 -0.89 -18.45
CA THR A 83 10.64 -1.40 -19.49
C THR A 83 12.02 -0.81 -19.41
N THR A 84 12.17 0.19 -18.60
CA THR A 84 13.47 0.78 -18.32
C THR A 84 14.38 -0.14 -17.57
N GLY A 85 13.88 -1.26 -17.11
CA GLY A 85 14.68 -2.23 -16.40
C GLY A 85 14.95 -1.90 -14.96
N GLN A 86 14.25 -0.94 -14.42
CA GLN A 86 14.44 -0.53 -13.04
C GLN A 86 13.54 -1.25 -12.07
N PHE A 87 12.68 -2.03 -12.56
CA PHE A 87 11.72 -2.74 -11.74
C PHE A 87 11.81 -4.21 -11.96
#